data_0b1feaacc194f05d25c68591594b4470
#
_entry.id   0b1feaacc194f05d25c68591594b4470
#
_cell.length_a   1.000
_cell.length_b   1.000
_cell.length_c   1.000
_cell.angle_alpha   90.00
_cell.angle_beta   90.00
_cell.angle_gamma   90.00
#
_symmetry.space_group_name_H-M   'P 1'
#
loop_
_entity.id
_entity.type
_entity.pdbx_description
1 polymer ?
#
loop_
_entity_poly.entity_id
_entity_poly.type
_entity_poly.pdbx_seq_one_letter_code
_entity_poly.pdbx_strand_id
1 'polypeptide(L)'
;RRPIGLKGENVHYIHKPEQIPALLTEIGLPLPRKLAIEWDASHGDFTRLSAVFPDAEITNGSAVMRKVRSVKTDYELGLLHESAVKHAEVYHRIESVYHNGMTDIELQIEIERLLRLHGNLGLFRINGQSMEIFMGNVICGDNADTPTPYDFAMGGAGLSCSIPVGCNGSLIRPGMTVMIDMCGNFTGYMTDMTRVYSV
;
A
#
# COMPACT_ATOMS: atom_id res chain seq x y z
N ARG A 1 4.27 -21.24 5.83
CA ARG A 1 5.06 -20.00 5.99
C ARG A 1 5.92 -19.83 4.74
N ARG A 2 5.85 -18.68 4.05
CA ARG A 2 6.79 -18.37 2.96
C ARG A 2 8.19 -18.20 3.56
N PRO A 3 9.24 -18.74 2.92
CA PRO A 3 10.60 -18.48 3.37
C PRO A 3 10.90 -16.98 3.23
N ILE A 4 11.33 -16.37 4.34
CA ILE A 4 11.65 -14.93 4.39
C ILE A 4 13.11 -14.65 3.99
N GLY A 5 13.83 -15.63 3.43
CA GLY A 5 15.24 -15.51 3.02
C GLY A 5 16.24 -15.45 4.18
N LEU A 6 15.77 -15.41 5.44
CA LEU A 6 16.62 -15.44 6.62
C LEU A 6 16.84 -16.89 7.10
N LYS A 7 18.03 -17.19 7.56
CA LYS A 7 18.28 -18.45 8.28
C LYS A 7 17.49 -18.47 9.57
N GLY A 8 16.93 -19.65 9.94
CA GLY A 8 16.10 -19.79 11.14
C GLY A 8 16.82 -19.38 12.43
N GLU A 9 18.12 -19.55 12.50
CA GLU A 9 18.98 -19.13 13.61
C GLU A 9 19.01 -17.61 13.83
N ASN A 10 18.69 -16.82 12.78
CA ASN A 10 18.64 -15.37 12.83
C ASN A 10 17.22 -14.82 13.04
N VAL A 11 16.26 -15.70 13.37
CA VAL A 11 14.86 -15.31 13.59
C VAL A 11 14.46 -15.62 15.02
N HIS A 12 14.30 -14.59 15.82
CA HIS A 12 13.90 -14.67 17.22
C HIS A 12 12.46 -14.20 17.39
N TYR A 13 11.69 -14.93 18.16
CA TYR A 13 10.28 -14.62 18.41
C TYR A 13 10.12 -13.99 19.78
N ILE A 14 9.44 -12.86 19.82
CA ILE A 14 9.05 -12.18 21.06
C ILE A 14 7.54 -11.98 21.08
N HIS A 15 6.94 -11.91 22.25
CA HIS A 15 5.52 -11.62 22.44
C HIS A 15 5.26 -10.13 22.70
N LYS A 16 6.25 -9.42 23.22
CA LYS A 16 6.15 -8.01 23.57
C LYS A 16 7.52 -7.32 23.51
N PRO A 17 7.58 -6.03 23.18
CA PRO A 17 8.84 -5.28 23.05
C PRO A 17 9.72 -5.29 24.29
N GLU A 18 9.15 -5.42 25.49
CA GLU A 18 9.89 -5.48 26.77
C GLU A 18 10.82 -6.69 26.87
N GLN A 19 10.68 -7.67 25.99
CA GLN A 19 11.58 -8.83 25.92
C GLN A 19 12.85 -8.56 25.09
N ILE A 20 12.88 -7.46 24.30
CA ILE A 20 14.01 -7.16 23.41
C ILE A 20 15.34 -7.01 24.17
N PRO A 21 15.44 -6.28 25.29
CA PRO A 21 16.71 -6.14 26.01
C PRO A 21 17.28 -7.48 26.48
N ALA A 22 16.43 -8.36 27.03
CA ALA A 22 16.86 -9.69 27.46
C ALA A 22 17.33 -10.54 26.28
N LEU A 23 16.60 -10.53 25.16
CA LEU A 23 16.98 -11.23 23.94
C LEU A 23 18.32 -10.71 23.38
N LEU A 24 18.53 -9.41 23.32
CA LEU A 24 19.81 -8.83 22.86
C LEU A 24 20.98 -9.34 23.73
N THR A 25 20.81 -9.38 25.04
CA THR A 25 21.80 -9.91 25.96
C THR A 25 22.06 -11.40 25.72
N GLU A 26 21.01 -12.19 25.54
CA GLU A 26 21.10 -13.65 25.27
C GLU A 26 21.90 -13.96 24.00
N ILE A 27 21.69 -13.21 22.93
CA ILE A 27 22.41 -13.38 21.66
C ILE A 27 23.76 -12.63 21.60
N GLY A 28 24.21 -12.05 22.71
CA GLY A 28 25.52 -11.41 22.83
C GLY A 28 25.62 -10.02 22.19
N LEU A 29 24.48 -9.34 21.95
CA LEU A 29 24.46 -8.00 21.43
C LEU A 29 24.34 -6.94 22.56
N PRO A 30 25.04 -5.80 22.44
CA PRO A 30 24.93 -4.74 23.41
C PRO A 30 23.56 -4.04 23.33
N LEU A 31 23.08 -3.52 24.45
CA LEU A 31 21.93 -2.63 24.45
C LEU A 31 22.23 -1.34 23.66
N PRO A 32 21.29 -0.82 22.89
CA PRO A 32 21.50 0.38 22.08
C PRO A 32 21.68 1.60 22.96
N ARG A 33 22.67 2.42 22.65
CA ARG A 33 22.84 3.78 23.22
C ARG A 33 22.09 4.84 22.41
N LYS A 34 21.75 4.53 21.16
CA LYS A 34 20.91 5.36 20.27
C LYS A 34 19.86 4.47 19.64
N LEU A 35 18.63 4.92 19.68
CA LEU A 35 17.47 4.25 19.09
C LEU A 35 16.81 5.19 18.09
N ALA A 36 16.81 4.81 16.82
CA ALA A 36 16.13 5.57 15.77
C ALA A 36 14.71 5.00 15.60
N ILE A 37 13.69 5.84 15.77
CA ILE A 37 12.28 5.51 15.60
C ILE A 37 11.72 6.35 14.46
N GLU A 38 10.87 5.78 13.61
CA GLU A 38 10.16 6.55 12.58
C GLU A 38 9.15 7.48 13.26
N TRP A 39 9.04 8.72 12.76
CA TRP A 39 8.22 9.75 13.39
C TRP A 39 6.71 9.60 13.14
N ASP A 40 6.33 8.70 12.27
CA ASP A 40 4.95 8.27 12.09
C ASP A 40 4.52 7.14 13.05
N ALA A 41 5.43 6.68 13.93
CA ALA A 41 5.08 5.78 15.02
C ALA A 41 4.05 6.43 15.96
N SER A 42 3.11 5.63 16.49
CA SER A 42 2.14 6.17 17.44
C SER A 42 2.82 6.67 18.72
N HIS A 43 2.20 7.65 19.39
CA HIS A 43 2.68 8.11 20.70
C HIS A 43 2.80 6.95 21.70
N GLY A 44 1.88 5.97 21.62
CA GLY A 44 1.94 4.77 22.47
C GLY A 44 3.17 3.91 22.20
N ASP A 45 3.50 3.66 20.92
CA ASP A 45 4.69 2.88 20.55
C ASP A 45 5.98 3.61 20.94
N PHE A 46 6.03 4.92 20.67
CA PHE A 46 7.16 5.76 21.08
C PHE A 46 7.39 5.69 22.59
N THR A 47 6.36 5.91 23.41
CA THR A 47 6.43 5.87 24.87
C THR A 47 6.87 4.49 25.36
N ARG A 48 6.31 3.44 24.78
CA ARG A 48 6.64 2.05 25.14
C ARG A 48 8.09 1.72 24.81
N LEU A 49 8.57 2.04 23.61
CA LEU A 49 9.96 1.79 23.23
C LEU A 49 10.94 2.62 24.04
N SER A 50 10.58 3.86 24.39
CA SER A 50 11.37 4.70 25.29
C SER A 50 11.52 4.07 26.69
N ALA A 51 10.45 3.48 27.20
CA ALA A 51 10.49 2.79 28.49
C ALA A 51 11.30 1.47 28.45
N VAL A 52 11.32 0.78 27.29
CA VAL A 52 12.13 -0.44 27.09
C VAL A 52 13.64 -0.12 27.05
N PHE A 53 14.02 1.04 26.56
CA PHE A 53 15.42 1.49 26.44
C PHE A 53 15.62 2.85 27.10
N PRO A 54 15.53 2.93 28.45
CA PRO A 54 15.53 4.21 29.17
C PRO A 54 16.84 4.99 29.07
N ASP A 55 17.96 4.31 28.82
CA ASP A 55 19.28 4.90 28.68
C ASP A 55 19.65 5.24 27.22
N ALA A 56 18.77 4.97 26.28
CA ALA A 56 19.02 5.26 24.86
C ALA A 56 18.60 6.67 24.47
N GLU A 57 19.44 7.37 23.74
CA GLU A 57 19.07 8.60 23.03
C GLU A 57 18.13 8.25 21.87
N ILE A 58 16.91 8.78 21.89
CA ILE A 58 15.92 8.54 20.81
C ILE A 58 16.05 9.62 19.74
N THR A 59 16.17 9.17 18.50
CA THR A 59 16.31 10.02 17.33
C THR A 59 15.30 9.67 16.24
N ASN A 60 15.07 10.60 15.31
CA ASN A 60 14.21 10.37 14.14
C ASN A 60 14.94 9.47 13.10
N GLY A 61 14.40 8.28 12.87
CA GLY A 61 14.92 7.32 11.90
C GLY A 61 14.32 7.40 10.50
N SER A 62 13.26 8.19 10.28
CA SER A 62 12.46 8.17 9.06
C SER A 62 13.27 8.39 7.78
N ALA A 63 14.21 9.34 7.79
CA ALA A 63 15.05 9.62 6.61
C ALA A 63 15.97 8.44 6.25
N VAL A 64 16.53 7.76 7.26
CA VAL A 64 17.39 6.59 7.08
C VAL A 64 16.57 5.43 6.53
N MET A 65 15.40 5.16 7.10
CA MET A 65 14.51 4.08 6.64
C MET A 65 14.04 4.31 5.21
N ARG A 66 13.67 5.54 4.84
CA ARG A 66 13.31 5.88 3.46
C ARG A 66 14.47 5.66 2.50
N LYS A 67 15.69 6.04 2.87
CA LYS A 67 16.89 5.83 2.06
C LYS A 67 17.19 4.34 1.86
N VAL A 68 17.08 3.53 2.91
CA VAL A 68 17.25 2.07 2.81
C VAL A 68 16.20 1.46 1.87
N ARG A 69 14.93 1.87 1.99
CA ARG A 69 13.83 1.37 1.18
C ARG A 69 13.84 1.88 -0.27
N SER A 70 14.51 2.98 -0.57
CA SER A 70 14.54 3.56 -1.92
C SER A 70 15.32 2.70 -2.93
N VAL A 71 16.34 1.98 -2.49
CA VAL A 71 17.14 1.08 -3.33
C VAL A 71 16.75 -0.36 -2.99
N LYS A 72 16.14 -1.05 -3.96
CA LYS A 72 15.66 -2.42 -3.80
C LYS A 72 16.76 -3.42 -4.07
N THR A 73 16.75 -4.51 -3.34
CA THR A 73 17.57 -5.69 -3.60
C THR A 73 17.04 -6.49 -4.79
N ASP A 74 17.83 -7.39 -5.35
CA ASP A 74 17.39 -8.27 -6.44
C ASP A 74 16.18 -9.14 -6.05
N TYR A 75 16.11 -9.55 -4.79
CA TYR A 75 14.96 -10.29 -4.25
C TYR A 75 13.68 -9.43 -4.27
N GLU A 76 13.76 -8.19 -3.82
CA GLU A 76 12.64 -7.24 -3.84
C GLU A 76 12.23 -6.88 -5.27
N LEU A 77 13.21 -6.70 -6.18
CA LEU A 77 12.95 -6.48 -7.60
C LEU A 77 12.22 -7.66 -8.24
N GLY A 78 12.56 -8.89 -7.86
CA GLY A 78 11.83 -10.08 -8.30
C GLY A 78 10.36 -10.07 -7.88
N LEU A 79 10.06 -9.69 -6.63
CA LEU A 79 8.69 -9.58 -6.12
C LEU A 79 7.91 -8.44 -6.78
N LEU A 80 8.55 -7.29 -7.01
CA LEU A 80 7.96 -6.17 -7.75
C LEU A 80 7.64 -6.57 -9.20
N HIS A 81 8.56 -7.27 -9.87
CA HIS A 81 8.36 -7.74 -11.23
C HIS A 81 7.18 -8.74 -11.32
N GLU A 82 7.08 -9.69 -10.39
CA GLU A 82 5.93 -10.61 -10.32
C GLU A 82 4.61 -9.85 -10.15
N SER A 83 4.58 -8.86 -9.27
CA SER A 83 3.41 -8.00 -9.10
C SER A 83 3.09 -7.22 -10.37
N ALA A 84 4.09 -6.65 -11.05
CA ALA A 84 3.91 -5.86 -12.26
C ALA A 84 3.36 -6.69 -13.43
N VAL A 85 3.84 -7.91 -13.63
CA VAL A 85 3.35 -8.82 -14.67
C VAL A 85 1.87 -9.13 -14.46
N LYS A 86 1.50 -9.57 -13.26
CA LYS A 86 0.10 -9.87 -12.93
C LYS A 86 -0.80 -8.64 -13.03
N HIS A 87 -0.30 -7.48 -12.66
CA HIS A 87 -1.02 -6.22 -12.77
C HIS A 87 -1.30 -5.87 -14.24
N ALA A 88 -0.28 -5.98 -15.10
CA ALA A 88 -0.41 -5.76 -16.53
C ALA A 88 -1.40 -6.74 -17.19
N GLU A 89 -1.37 -8.03 -16.81
CA GLU A 89 -2.33 -9.05 -17.29
C GLU A 89 -3.76 -8.66 -16.99
N VAL A 90 -4.04 -8.09 -15.82
CA VAL A 90 -5.38 -7.60 -15.48
C VAL A 90 -5.76 -6.39 -16.35
N TYR A 91 -4.84 -5.43 -16.51
CA TYR A 91 -5.10 -4.25 -17.32
C TYR A 91 -5.40 -4.58 -18.78
N HIS A 92 -4.77 -5.58 -19.37
CA HIS A 92 -5.10 -6.08 -20.71
C HIS A 92 -6.49 -6.69 -20.84
N ARG A 93 -7.17 -6.95 -19.71
CA ARG A 93 -8.51 -7.55 -19.69
C ARG A 93 -9.61 -6.56 -19.32
N ILE A 94 -9.27 -5.31 -18.96
CA ILE A 94 -10.26 -4.32 -18.51
C ILE A 94 -11.34 -4.08 -19.57
N GLU A 95 -10.96 -3.97 -20.84
CA GLU A 95 -11.93 -3.78 -21.93
C GLU A 95 -12.96 -4.93 -22.02
N SER A 96 -12.58 -6.14 -21.62
CA SER A 96 -13.47 -7.30 -21.69
C SER A 96 -14.56 -7.33 -20.62
N VAL A 97 -14.46 -6.51 -19.61
CA VAL A 97 -15.43 -6.42 -18.51
C VAL A 97 -16.30 -5.17 -18.60
N TYR A 98 -15.94 -4.24 -19.47
CA TYR A 98 -16.78 -3.08 -19.74
C TYR A 98 -17.94 -3.42 -20.67
N HIS A 99 -19.11 -2.89 -20.41
CA HIS A 99 -20.25 -2.88 -21.32
C HIS A 99 -21.03 -1.57 -21.22
N ASN A 100 -21.69 -1.19 -22.31
CA ASN A 100 -22.50 0.05 -22.37
C ASN A 100 -23.55 0.07 -21.26
N GLY A 101 -23.71 1.21 -20.62
CA GLY A 101 -24.65 1.42 -19.53
C GLY A 101 -24.12 1.15 -18.14
N MET A 102 -22.84 0.77 -18.00
CA MET A 102 -22.20 0.70 -16.69
C MET A 102 -21.97 2.09 -16.10
N THR A 103 -22.03 2.15 -14.79
CA THR A 103 -21.49 3.25 -13.99
C THR A 103 -20.01 3.05 -13.71
N ASP A 104 -19.32 4.10 -13.27
CA ASP A 104 -17.92 4.04 -12.85
C ASP A 104 -17.70 3.06 -11.68
N ILE A 105 -18.65 2.96 -10.74
CA ILE A 105 -18.58 2.00 -9.64
C ILE A 105 -18.78 0.54 -10.10
N GLU A 106 -19.69 0.29 -11.04
CA GLU A 106 -19.88 -1.06 -11.58
C GLU A 106 -18.61 -1.54 -12.30
N LEU A 107 -18.00 -0.66 -13.11
CA LEU A 107 -16.72 -0.97 -13.75
C LEU A 107 -15.60 -1.19 -12.73
N GLN A 108 -15.52 -0.36 -11.69
CA GLN A 108 -14.55 -0.55 -10.61
C GLN A 108 -14.70 -1.91 -9.94
N ILE A 109 -15.92 -2.33 -9.60
CA ILE A 109 -16.20 -3.63 -8.99
C ILE A 109 -15.72 -4.77 -9.89
N GLU A 110 -15.96 -4.70 -11.20
CA GLU A 110 -15.49 -5.73 -12.13
C GLU A 110 -13.97 -5.77 -12.24
N ILE A 111 -13.29 -4.63 -12.23
CA ILE A 111 -11.82 -4.56 -12.22
C ILE A 111 -11.27 -5.11 -10.90
N GLU A 112 -11.86 -4.74 -9.76
CA GLU A 112 -11.49 -5.28 -8.45
C GLU A 112 -11.68 -6.80 -8.40
N ARG A 113 -12.77 -7.30 -8.98
CA ARG A 113 -13.01 -8.74 -9.11
C ARG A 113 -11.91 -9.41 -9.93
N LEU A 114 -11.52 -8.86 -11.08
CA LEU A 114 -10.40 -9.37 -11.88
C LEU A 114 -9.10 -9.39 -11.09
N LEU A 115 -8.75 -8.28 -10.43
CA LEU A 115 -7.55 -8.18 -9.59
C LEU A 115 -7.53 -9.27 -8.52
N ARG A 116 -8.65 -9.46 -7.80
CA ARG A 116 -8.77 -10.47 -6.74
C ARG A 116 -8.65 -11.88 -7.27
N LEU A 117 -9.27 -12.20 -8.40
CA LEU A 117 -9.18 -13.51 -9.05
C LEU A 117 -7.75 -13.82 -9.54
N HIS A 118 -6.95 -12.80 -9.88
CA HIS A 118 -5.53 -12.94 -10.21
C HIS A 118 -4.61 -12.99 -8.97
N GLY A 119 -5.18 -12.95 -7.76
CA GLY A 119 -4.44 -13.10 -6.51
C GLY A 119 -4.00 -11.79 -5.85
N ASN A 120 -4.58 -10.65 -6.26
CA ASN A 120 -4.36 -9.38 -5.56
C ASN A 120 -4.83 -9.47 -4.11
N LEU A 121 -4.03 -8.98 -3.17
CA LEU A 121 -4.30 -9.04 -1.73
C LEU A 121 -5.43 -8.08 -1.29
N GLY A 122 -5.86 -7.14 -2.16
CA GLY A 122 -7.06 -6.33 -1.99
C GLY A 122 -6.90 -5.06 -1.19
N LEU A 123 -5.68 -4.63 -0.98
CA LEU A 123 -5.39 -3.35 -0.36
C LEU A 123 -4.11 -2.75 -0.94
N PHE A 124 -4.01 -1.43 -0.85
CA PHE A 124 -2.78 -0.68 -1.10
C PHE A 124 -2.27 -0.13 0.24
N ARG A 125 -0.97 -0.07 0.41
CA ARG A 125 -0.35 0.49 1.61
C ARG A 125 0.58 1.62 1.22
N ILE A 126 0.32 2.79 1.75
CA ILE A 126 1.19 3.96 1.61
C ILE A 126 2.02 4.17 2.86
N ASN A 127 2.96 5.11 2.81
CA ASN A 127 3.81 5.43 3.96
C ASN A 127 2.96 6.07 5.08
N GLY A 128 3.17 5.61 6.31
CA GLY A 128 2.45 6.05 7.48
C GLY A 128 1.88 4.88 8.29
N GLN A 129 1.47 5.15 9.52
CA GLN A 129 0.88 4.14 10.39
C GLN A 129 -0.57 3.86 9.97
N SER A 130 -0.89 2.57 9.80
CA SER A 130 -2.24 2.12 9.39
C SER A 130 -2.75 2.78 8.11
N MET A 131 -1.83 3.14 7.20
CA MET A 131 -2.17 3.76 5.92
C MET A 131 -2.47 2.72 4.86
N GLU A 132 -3.41 1.83 5.17
CA GLU A 132 -3.97 0.88 4.23
C GLU A 132 -5.22 1.50 3.62
N ILE A 133 -5.27 1.50 2.28
CA ILE A 133 -6.38 2.06 1.51
C ILE A 133 -6.94 1.01 0.54
N PHE A 134 -8.06 1.36 -0.07
CA PHE A 134 -8.70 0.55 -1.11
C PHE A 134 -7.76 0.34 -2.33
N MET A 135 -8.17 -0.54 -3.24
CA MET A 135 -7.31 -0.95 -4.37
C MET A 135 -7.10 0.13 -5.43
N GLY A 136 -7.91 1.17 -5.45
CA GLY A 136 -7.79 2.26 -6.41
C GLY A 136 -9.12 2.87 -6.80
N ASN A 137 -9.13 3.66 -7.87
CA ASN A 137 -10.27 4.43 -8.34
C ASN A 137 -10.56 4.21 -9.82
N VAL A 138 -11.85 4.32 -10.17
CA VAL A 138 -12.33 4.49 -11.53
C VAL A 138 -13.16 5.76 -11.56
N ILE A 139 -12.80 6.73 -12.39
CA ILE A 139 -13.53 8.01 -12.52
C ILE A 139 -13.75 8.36 -13.98
N CYS A 140 -14.89 9.00 -14.27
CA CYS A 140 -15.24 9.41 -15.62
C CYS A 140 -16.03 10.73 -15.64
N GLY A 141 -16.07 11.37 -16.81
CA GLY A 141 -16.85 12.61 -17.04
C GLY A 141 -16.51 13.70 -16.04
N ASP A 142 -17.51 14.47 -15.62
CA ASP A 142 -17.35 15.61 -14.69
C ASP A 142 -16.78 15.20 -13.32
N ASN A 143 -16.98 13.95 -12.92
CA ASN A 143 -16.40 13.44 -11.67
C ASN A 143 -14.85 13.37 -11.73
N ALA A 144 -14.29 13.21 -12.92
CA ALA A 144 -12.84 13.19 -13.09
C ALA A 144 -12.17 14.55 -12.84
N ASP A 145 -12.93 15.65 -13.00
CA ASP A 145 -12.46 17.02 -12.69
C ASP A 145 -12.72 17.45 -11.25
N THR A 146 -13.38 16.60 -10.45
CA THR A 146 -13.67 16.91 -9.05
C THR A 146 -12.45 16.67 -8.18
N PRO A 147 -11.95 17.71 -7.48
CA PRO A 147 -10.79 17.54 -6.58
C PRO A 147 -11.16 16.73 -5.34
N THR A 148 -10.17 16.01 -4.80
CA THR A 148 -10.27 15.33 -3.50
C THR A 148 -9.39 16.03 -2.47
N PRO A 149 -9.71 15.95 -1.16
CA PRO A 149 -8.83 16.43 -0.10
C PRO A 149 -7.61 15.54 0.12
N TYR A 150 -7.56 14.37 -0.50
CA TYR A 150 -6.44 13.42 -0.38
C TYR A 150 -5.40 13.71 -1.46
N ASP A 151 -4.15 13.92 -1.06
CA ASP A 151 -3.03 14.20 -1.96
C ASP A 151 -2.42 12.96 -2.61
N PHE A 152 -2.88 11.78 -2.23
CA PHE A 152 -2.43 10.48 -2.78
C PHE A 152 -3.42 9.85 -3.78
N ALA A 153 -4.56 10.46 -4.02
CA ALA A 153 -5.62 9.89 -4.85
C ALA A 153 -5.93 10.77 -6.07
N MET A 154 -6.39 10.16 -7.15
CA MET A 154 -6.66 10.82 -8.43
C MET A 154 -7.68 11.94 -8.37
N GLY A 155 -8.62 11.90 -7.47
CA GLY A 155 -9.77 12.81 -7.43
C GLY A 155 -11.09 12.07 -7.35
N GLY A 156 -12.17 12.76 -7.71
CA GLY A 156 -13.55 12.28 -7.65
C GLY A 156 -14.25 12.61 -6.33
N ALA A 157 -15.57 12.76 -6.40
CA ALA A 157 -16.40 13.13 -5.27
C ALA A 157 -16.64 11.98 -4.28
N GLY A 158 -16.45 10.75 -4.74
CA GLY A 158 -16.84 9.56 -3.96
C GLY A 158 -18.35 9.38 -3.83
N LEU A 159 -18.78 8.29 -3.24
CA LEU A 159 -20.18 7.97 -2.99
C LEU A 159 -20.75 8.71 -1.74
N SER A 160 -19.89 9.23 -0.89
CA SER A 160 -20.26 9.91 0.35
C SER A 160 -19.21 10.93 0.74
N CYS A 161 -19.65 12.03 1.34
CA CYS A 161 -18.75 13.03 1.92
C CYS A 161 -17.87 12.51 3.06
N SER A 162 -18.15 11.32 3.58
CA SER A 162 -17.28 10.65 4.57
C SER A 162 -16.00 10.07 3.94
N ILE A 163 -16.06 9.73 2.63
CA ILE A 163 -14.91 9.27 1.83
C ILE A 163 -15.01 9.97 0.46
N PRO A 164 -14.61 11.26 0.38
CA PRO A 164 -14.80 12.08 -0.81
C PRO A 164 -13.69 11.85 -1.84
N VAL A 165 -13.64 10.64 -2.40
CA VAL A 165 -12.63 10.22 -3.37
C VAL A 165 -13.16 9.09 -4.24
N GLY A 166 -12.81 9.12 -5.53
CA GLY A 166 -13.11 8.06 -6.47
C GLY A 166 -14.49 8.13 -7.10
N CYS A 167 -14.99 6.98 -7.51
CA CYS A 167 -16.27 6.83 -8.22
C CYS A 167 -17.44 7.39 -7.41
N ASN A 168 -18.43 7.96 -8.11
CA ASN A 168 -19.63 8.55 -7.51
C ASN A 168 -20.94 8.01 -8.08
N GLY A 169 -20.89 6.97 -8.91
CA GLY A 169 -22.04 6.39 -9.61
C GLY A 169 -22.32 7.06 -10.96
N SER A 170 -21.38 7.82 -11.52
CA SER A 170 -21.51 8.42 -12.83
C SER A 170 -21.67 7.37 -13.92
N LEU A 171 -22.69 7.56 -14.79
CA LEU A 171 -22.91 6.70 -15.94
C LEU A 171 -21.84 6.93 -17.00
N ILE A 172 -21.14 5.88 -17.38
CA ILE A 172 -20.16 5.90 -18.48
C ILE A 172 -20.91 5.96 -19.82
N ARG A 173 -20.58 6.94 -20.66
CA ARG A 173 -21.24 7.18 -21.94
C ARG A 173 -20.24 7.25 -23.09
N PRO A 174 -20.66 6.89 -24.32
CA PRO A 174 -19.83 7.10 -25.51
C PRO A 174 -19.32 8.54 -25.62
N GLY A 175 -18.05 8.70 -25.97
CA GLY A 175 -17.36 9.98 -26.06
C GLY A 175 -16.71 10.45 -24.76
N MET A 176 -16.90 9.74 -23.65
CA MET A 176 -16.19 10.02 -22.39
C MET A 176 -14.82 9.34 -22.36
N THR A 177 -13.94 9.91 -21.56
CA THR A 177 -12.75 9.24 -21.06
C THR A 177 -13.02 8.64 -19.69
N VAL A 178 -12.43 7.47 -19.42
CA VAL A 178 -12.45 6.79 -18.13
C VAL A 178 -11.03 6.62 -17.66
N MET A 179 -10.71 7.22 -16.53
CA MET A 179 -9.41 7.05 -15.88
C MET A 179 -9.51 5.94 -14.85
N ILE A 180 -8.61 4.98 -14.96
CA ILE A 180 -8.52 3.79 -14.10
C ILE A 180 -7.16 3.80 -13.44
N ASP A 181 -7.15 3.95 -12.12
CA ASP A 181 -5.96 3.97 -11.28
C ASP A 181 -6.10 2.91 -10.19
N MET A 182 -5.42 1.79 -10.40
CA MET A 182 -5.54 0.65 -9.51
C MET A 182 -4.17 0.16 -9.07
N CYS A 183 -4.08 -0.37 -7.87
CA CYS A 183 -2.86 -0.96 -7.35
C CYS A 183 -2.73 -2.46 -7.65
N GLY A 184 -1.50 -2.90 -7.89
CA GLY A 184 -1.12 -4.30 -8.00
C GLY A 184 -0.41 -4.78 -6.74
N ASN A 185 -1.10 -5.48 -5.85
CA ASN A 185 -0.53 -6.05 -4.65
C ASN A 185 -0.67 -7.58 -4.65
N PHE A 186 0.26 -8.28 -5.29
CA PHE A 186 0.20 -9.75 -5.46
C PHE A 186 1.23 -10.49 -4.59
N THR A 187 2.29 -9.81 -4.17
CA THR A 187 3.39 -10.41 -3.41
C THR A 187 3.63 -9.74 -2.06
N GLY A 188 2.92 -8.65 -1.78
CA GLY A 188 3.21 -7.73 -0.68
C GLY A 188 4.12 -6.56 -1.09
N TYR A 189 4.74 -6.65 -2.28
CA TYR A 189 5.38 -5.53 -2.98
C TYR A 189 4.41 -5.01 -4.03
N MET A 190 4.15 -3.71 -3.99
CA MET A 190 3.04 -3.08 -4.68
C MET A 190 3.51 -2.39 -5.94
N THR A 191 2.66 -2.42 -6.96
CA THR A 191 2.78 -1.65 -8.19
C THR A 191 1.58 -0.73 -8.31
N ASP A 192 1.78 0.40 -8.95
CA ASP A 192 0.78 1.43 -9.18
C ASP A 192 0.66 1.68 -10.68
N MET A 193 -0.55 1.75 -11.20
CA MET A 193 -0.77 1.91 -12.63
C MET A 193 -2.05 2.68 -12.93
N THR A 194 -1.89 3.78 -13.62
CA THR A 194 -3.01 4.56 -14.17
C THR A 194 -3.08 4.42 -15.68
N ARG A 195 -4.28 4.24 -16.24
CA ARG A 195 -4.57 4.28 -17.68
C ARG A 195 -5.86 5.01 -17.94
N VAL A 196 -5.91 5.66 -19.09
CA VAL A 196 -7.11 6.36 -19.59
C VAL A 196 -7.63 5.63 -20.82
N TYR A 197 -8.90 5.34 -20.81
CA TYR A 197 -9.63 4.69 -21.90
C TYR A 197 -10.64 5.63 -22.51
N SER A 198 -10.86 5.52 -23.82
CA SER A 198 -11.95 6.19 -24.53
C SER A 198 -13.12 5.23 -24.70
N VAL A 199 -14.34 5.70 -24.49
CA VAL A 199 -15.58 4.93 -24.66
C VAL A 199 -16.32 5.36 -25.90
#